data_8a4dffc9832187ad8103638034842f30
#
_entry.id   8a4dffc9832187ad8103638034842f30
#
_cell.length_a   1.000
_cell.length_b   1.000
_cell.length_c   1.000
_cell.angle_alpha   90.00
_cell.angle_beta   90.00
_cell.angle_gamma   90.00
#
_symmetry.space_group_name_H-M   'P 1'
#
loop_
_entity.id
_entity.type
_entity.pdbx_description
1 polymer ?
#
loop_
_entity_poly.entity_id
_entity_poly.type
_entity_poly.pdbx_seq_one_letter_code
_entity_poly.pdbx_strand_id
1 'polypeptide(L)'
;MQLLELTAAETAFLKAQPAPADHLQRRLTQRLAASLTARLRLSVQFHLQPTPGFADAQAIPVWQPDAALATLWLTRRLGGQRVVGVASFVPRTLIRTLDEILAECWLDGVEQGVMPGTLAWQLSAGHTQARLAVHLPQHITDMTHWARGVIRHV
;
A
#
# COMPACT_ATOMS: atom_id res chain seq x y z
N MET A 1 -40.79 13.11 13.38
CA MET A 1 -40.54 11.69 13.68
C MET A 1 -39.94 10.95 12.51
N GLN A 2 -40.56 10.98 11.36
CA GLN A 2 -40.01 10.34 10.15
C GLN A 2 -38.69 10.94 9.70
N LEU A 3 -38.48 12.25 9.91
CA LEU A 3 -37.22 12.92 9.59
C LEU A 3 -36.05 12.38 10.41
N LEU A 4 -36.29 12.00 11.68
CA LEU A 4 -35.25 11.42 12.51
C LEU A 4 -34.86 10.02 12.05
N GLU A 5 -35.81 9.23 11.59
CA GLU A 5 -35.54 7.91 11.05
C GLU A 5 -34.75 7.99 9.74
N LEU A 6 -35.13 8.89 8.85
CA LEU A 6 -34.41 9.14 7.61
C LEU A 6 -32.99 9.63 7.88
N THR A 7 -32.81 10.53 8.84
CA THR A 7 -31.51 11.04 9.21
C THR A 7 -30.62 9.93 9.77
N ALA A 8 -31.16 9.04 10.58
CA ALA A 8 -30.42 7.91 11.10
C ALA A 8 -29.99 6.94 10.00
N ALA A 9 -30.86 6.68 9.03
CA ALA A 9 -30.56 5.84 7.88
C ALA A 9 -29.49 6.49 6.99
N GLU A 10 -29.60 7.80 6.72
CA GLU A 10 -28.60 8.55 5.99
C GLU A 10 -27.26 8.56 6.69
N THR A 11 -27.27 8.76 8.02
CA THR A 11 -26.04 8.74 8.81
C THR A 11 -25.38 7.37 8.77
N ALA A 12 -26.16 6.31 8.87
CA ALA A 12 -25.65 4.95 8.75
C ALA A 12 -25.06 4.68 7.36
N PHE A 13 -25.74 5.15 6.31
CA PHE A 13 -25.26 5.05 4.93
C PHE A 13 -23.94 5.81 4.73
N LEU A 14 -23.85 7.04 5.22
CA LEU A 14 -22.66 7.86 5.13
C LEU A 14 -21.49 7.25 5.90
N LYS A 15 -21.75 6.66 7.06
CA LYS A 15 -20.72 5.95 7.83
C LYS A 15 -20.25 4.69 7.11
N ALA A 16 -21.09 4.06 6.31
CA ALA A 16 -20.71 2.89 5.53
C ALA A 16 -19.85 3.26 4.32
N GLN A 17 -19.87 4.52 3.87
CA GLN A 17 -19.01 4.97 2.81
C GLN A 17 -17.60 5.20 3.32
N PRO A 18 -16.57 4.71 2.59
CA PRO A 18 -15.20 4.96 3.02
C PRO A 18 -14.86 6.46 2.92
N ALA A 19 -14.12 6.96 3.90
CA ALA A 19 -13.51 8.29 3.83
C ALA A 19 -12.53 8.34 2.65
N PRO A 20 -12.20 9.54 2.11
CA PRO A 20 -11.23 9.64 1.00
C PRO A 20 -9.91 8.93 1.26
N ALA A 21 -9.36 9.04 2.48
CA ALA A 21 -8.14 8.32 2.85
C ALA A 21 -8.34 6.80 2.79
N ASP A 22 -9.49 6.30 3.24
CA ASP A 22 -9.81 4.87 3.19
C ASP A 22 -9.96 4.37 1.75
N HIS A 23 -10.41 5.23 0.86
CA HIS A 23 -10.54 4.90 -0.55
C HIS A 23 -9.17 4.62 -1.18
N LEU A 24 -8.19 5.48 -0.92
CA LEU A 24 -6.81 5.24 -1.35
C LEU A 24 -6.25 3.95 -0.73
N GLN A 25 -6.45 3.75 0.56
CA GLN A 25 -5.98 2.57 1.27
C GLN A 25 -6.54 1.29 0.65
N ARG A 26 -7.83 1.27 0.39
CA ARG A 26 -8.50 0.10 -0.21
C ARG A 26 -7.98 -0.19 -1.61
N ARG A 27 -7.88 0.84 -2.44
CA ARG A 27 -7.42 0.73 -3.81
C ARG A 27 -5.97 0.26 -3.87
N LEU A 28 -5.13 0.85 -3.04
CA LEU A 28 -3.73 0.47 -2.94
C LEU A 28 -3.59 -0.97 -2.47
N THR A 29 -4.35 -1.38 -1.46
CA THR A 29 -4.35 -2.75 -0.96
C THR A 29 -4.69 -3.75 -2.06
N GLN A 30 -5.74 -3.47 -2.83
CA GLN A 30 -6.17 -4.33 -3.94
C GLN A 30 -5.11 -4.41 -5.05
N ARG A 31 -4.51 -3.28 -5.41
CA ARG A 31 -3.49 -3.24 -6.46
C ARG A 31 -2.21 -3.92 -6.04
N LEU A 32 -1.81 -3.76 -4.78
CA LEU A 32 -0.64 -4.46 -4.24
C LEU A 32 -0.86 -5.97 -4.25
N ALA A 33 -2.02 -6.43 -3.79
CA ALA A 33 -2.34 -7.85 -3.76
C ALA A 33 -2.34 -8.45 -5.17
N ALA A 34 -2.99 -7.80 -6.12
CA ALA A 34 -3.06 -8.26 -7.50
C ALA A 34 -1.67 -8.29 -8.17
N SER A 35 -0.90 -7.23 -8.00
CA SER A 35 0.41 -7.10 -8.63
C SER A 35 1.41 -8.12 -8.07
N LEU A 36 1.46 -8.26 -6.75
CA LEU A 36 2.39 -9.22 -6.14
C LEU A 36 1.97 -10.66 -6.41
N THR A 37 0.69 -10.96 -6.44
CA THR A 37 0.20 -12.28 -6.83
C THR A 37 0.66 -12.64 -8.25
N ALA A 38 0.54 -11.70 -9.19
CA ALA A 38 0.96 -11.92 -10.56
C ALA A 38 2.48 -12.10 -10.68
N ARG A 39 3.25 -11.27 -9.98
CA ARG A 39 4.71 -11.28 -10.08
C ARG A 39 5.35 -12.46 -9.35
N LEU A 40 4.79 -12.83 -8.20
CA LEU A 40 5.29 -13.96 -7.41
C LEU A 40 4.71 -15.31 -7.85
N ARG A 41 3.69 -15.28 -8.70
CA ARG A 41 2.97 -16.49 -9.16
C ARG A 41 2.46 -17.33 -8.00
N LEU A 42 1.99 -16.63 -6.97
CA LEU A 42 1.57 -17.21 -5.72
C LEU A 42 0.47 -16.30 -5.16
N SER A 43 -0.62 -16.88 -4.70
CA SER A 43 -1.70 -16.08 -4.13
C SER A 43 -1.20 -15.34 -2.88
N VAL A 44 -1.27 -14.03 -2.93
CA VAL A 44 -0.84 -13.16 -1.84
C VAL A 44 -2.04 -12.38 -1.34
N GLN A 45 -2.32 -12.49 -0.05
CA GLN A 45 -3.40 -11.76 0.60
C GLN A 45 -2.81 -10.64 1.46
N PHE A 46 -3.40 -9.46 1.35
CA PHE A 46 -3.00 -8.29 2.11
C PHE A 46 -4.08 -7.93 3.12
N HIS A 47 -3.68 -7.75 4.37
CA HIS A 47 -4.56 -7.32 5.44
C HIS A 47 -4.04 -6.00 6.01
N LEU A 48 -4.79 -4.92 5.76
CA LEU A 48 -4.43 -3.60 6.26
C LEU A 48 -4.50 -3.58 7.79
N GLN A 49 -3.44 -3.07 8.40
CA GLN A 49 -3.33 -2.98 9.85
C GLN A 49 -3.59 -1.55 10.32
N PRO A 50 -4.23 -1.36 11.47
CA PRO A 50 -4.33 -0.02 12.05
C PRO A 50 -2.93 0.49 12.43
N THR A 51 -2.62 1.73 12.07
CA THR A 51 -1.34 2.35 12.36
C THR A 51 -1.57 3.75 12.94
N PRO A 52 -0.70 4.21 13.83
CA PRO A 52 -0.78 5.59 14.31
C PRO A 52 -0.24 6.54 13.24
N GLY A 53 -1.00 7.53 12.88
CA GLY A 53 -0.69 8.72 12.13
C GLY A 53 0.59 8.75 11.26
N PHE A 54 1.23 9.91 11.23
CA PHE A 54 2.43 10.12 10.42
C PHE A 54 3.69 9.77 11.19
N ALA A 55 4.68 9.21 10.48
CA ALA A 55 6.04 9.10 10.96
C ALA A 55 6.75 10.47 10.83
N ASP A 56 8.07 10.49 10.79
CA ASP A 56 8.83 11.71 10.60
C ASP A 56 8.48 12.38 9.26
N ALA A 57 8.60 13.70 9.22
CA ALA A 57 8.34 14.47 8.01
C ALA A 57 9.33 14.08 6.90
N GLN A 58 8.82 13.78 5.73
CA GLN A 58 9.62 13.38 4.57
C GLN A 58 8.94 13.84 3.29
N ALA A 59 9.73 14.04 2.24
CA ALA A 59 9.24 14.53 0.95
C ALA A 59 8.82 13.41 0.00
N ILE A 60 9.24 12.18 0.25
CA ILE A 60 8.94 11.02 -0.60
C ILE A 60 8.44 9.87 0.26
N PRO A 61 7.64 8.94 -0.32
CA PRO A 61 7.24 7.74 0.40
C PRO A 61 8.45 6.87 0.74
N VAL A 62 8.42 6.27 1.92
CA VAL A 62 9.46 5.34 2.37
C VAL A 62 8.82 3.99 2.65
N TRP A 63 9.19 2.99 1.87
CA TRP A 63 8.71 1.62 2.01
C TRP A 63 9.57 0.84 3.00
N GLN A 64 8.92 0.02 3.80
CA GLN A 64 9.58 -0.87 4.77
C GLN A 64 9.02 -2.28 4.63
N PRO A 65 9.49 -3.05 3.63
CA PRO A 65 9.21 -4.48 3.58
C PRO A 65 10.06 -5.19 4.62
N ASP A 66 9.50 -6.23 5.24
CA ASP A 66 10.30 -7.02 6.16
C ASP A 66 11.19 -8.03 5.40
N ALA A 67 12.04 -8.74 6.16
CA ALA A 67 12.96 -9.70 5.58
C ALA A 67 12.23 -10.86 4.90
N ALA A 68 11.08 -11.27 5.41
CA ALA A 68 10.30 -12.35 4.82
C ALA A 68 9.79 -11.98 3.42
N LEU A 69 9.29 -10.75 3.24
CA LEU A 69 8.84 -10.27 1.94
C LEU A 69 10.00 -10.14 0.96
N ALA A 70 11.11 -9.57 1.41
CA ALA A 70 12.33 -9.44 0.58
C ALA A 70 12.82 -10.81 0.12
N THR A 71 12.85 -11.79 1.00
CA THR A 71 13.26 -13.15 0.68
C THR A 71 12.31 -13.81 -0.31
N LEU A 72 11.01 -13.64 -0.13
CA LEU A 72 9.99 -14.17 -1.04
C LEU A 72 10.16 -13.57 -2.44
N TRP A 73 10.38 -12.27 -2.55
CA TRP A 73 10.62 -11.58 -3.81
C TRP A 73 11.84 -12.12 -4.53
N LEU A 74 12.97 -12.25 -3.83
CA LEU A 74 14.22 -12.75 -4.40
C LEU A 74 14.09 -14.22 -4.85
N THR A 75 13.44 -15.05 -4.05
CA THR A 75 13.22 -16.46 -4.37
C THR A 75 12.48 -16.60 -5.69
N ARG A 76 11.45 -15.83 -5.91
CA ARG A 76 10.66 -15.90 -7.13
C ARG A 76 11.40 -15.35 -8.34
N ARG A 77 12.19 -14.31 -8.17
CA ARG A 77 13.00 -13.77 -9.25
C ARG A 77 14.11 -14.72 -9.70
N LEU A 78 14.58 -15.59 -8.80
CA LEU A 78 15.59 -16.61 -9.12
C LEU A 78 14.96 -17.92 -9.61
N GLY A 79 13.74 -17.88 -10.15
CA GLY A 79 13.07 -19.05 -10.72
C GLY A 79 12.57 -20.04 -9.68
N GLY A 80 12.33 -19.57 -8.47
CA GLY A 80 11.84 -20.42 -7.38
C GLY A 80 12.94 -21.13 -6.61
N GLN A 81 14.21 -20.89 -6.92
CA GLN A 81 15.32 -21.44 -6.14
C GLN A 81 15.31 -20.84 -4.75
N ARG A 82 15.46 -21.69 -3.76
CA ARG A 82 15.44 -21.27 -2.38
C ARG A 82 16.65 -20.40 -2.06
N VAL A 83 16.39 -19.19 -1.58
CA VAL A 83 17.46 -18.31 -1.09
C VAL A 83 17.93 -18.84 0.26
N VAL A 84 19.24 -19.04 0.38
CA VAL A 84 19.84 -19.50 1.64
C VAL A 84 19.93 -18.31 2.60
N GLY A 85 19.24 -18.43 3.74
CA GLY A 85 19.21 -17.39 4.76
C GLY A 85 18.11 -16.34 4.51
N VAL A 86 18.09 -15.34 5.38
CA VAL A 86 17.15 -14.25 5.35
C VAL A 86 17.80 -13.08 4.62
N ALA A 87 17.04 -12.45 3.69
CA ALA A 87 17.56 -11.29 2.98
C ALA A 87 17.85 -10.16 3.97
N SER A 88 19.09 -9.66 3.95
CA SER A 88 19.54 -8.58 4.83
C SER A 88 19.44 -7.20 4.16
N PHE A 89 18.95 -7.14 2.92
CA PHE A 89 18.80 -5.91 2.17
C PHE A 89 17.44 -5.87 1.48
N VAL A 90 17.02 -4.66 1.10
CA VAL A 90 15.75 -4.46 0.40
C VAL A 90 16.02 -4.46 -1.12
N PRO A 91 15.41 -5.38 -1.89
CA PRO A 91 15.63 -5.40 -3.33
C PRO A 91 15.09 -4.12 -4.00
N ARG A 92 15.90 -3.48 -4.82
CA ARG A 92 15.51 -2.26 -5.55
C ARG A 92 14.34 -2.49 -6.47
N THR A 93 14.28 -3.65 -7.11
CA THR A 93 13.17 -3.99 -8.02
C THR A 93 11.85 -4.12 -7.30
N LEU A 94 11.85 -4.58 -6.05
CA LEU A 94 10.66 -4.61 -5.22
C LEU A 94 10.20 -3.17 -4.92
N ILE A 95 11.10 -2.30 -4.48
CA ILE A 95 10.77 -0.91 -4.19
C ILE A 95 10.24 -0.19 -5.43
N ARG A 96 10.88 -0.39 -6.58
CA ARG A 96 10.39 0.20 -7.84
C ARG A 96 8.97 -0.23 -8.16
N THR A 97 8.67 -1.52 -8.02
CA THR A 97 7.34 -2.04 -8.26
C THR A 97 6.31 -1.41 -7.32
N LEU A 98 6.65 -1.32 -6.02
CA LEU A 98 5.78 -0.71 -5.02
C LEU A 98 5.56 0.78 -5.31
N ASP A 99 6.61 1.51 -5.69
CA ASP A 99 6.52 2.92 -6.03
C ASP A 99 5.60 3.14 -7.24
N GLU A 100 5.72 2.33 -8.27
CA GLU A 100 4.87 2.45 -9.47
C GLU A 100 3.40 2.25 -9.12
N ILE A 101 3.09 1.24 -8.32
CA ILE A 101 1.73 0.96 -7.89
C ILE A 101 1.18 2.13 -7.07
N LEU A 102 1.95 2.61 -6.11
CA LEU A 102 1.53 3.72 -5.26
C LEU A 102 1.31 5.01 -6.06
N ALA A 103 2.24 5.32 -6.97
CA ALA A 103 2.14 6.52 -7.80
C ALA A 103 0.89 6.49 -8.69
N GLU A 104 0.60 5.35 -9.31
CA GLU A 104 -0.61 5.19 -10.13
C GLU A 104 -1.87 5.36 -9.30
N CYS A 105 -1.94 4.70 -8.14
CA CYS A 105 -3.10 4.80 -7.25
C CYS A 105 -3.30 6.22 -6.76
N TRP A 106 -2.22 6.92 -6.43
CA TRP A 106 -2.30 8.30 -5.96
C TRP A 106 -2.81 9.24 -7.05
N LEU A 107 -2.25 9.15 -8.25
CA LEU A 107 -2.64 10.05 -9.35
C LEU A 107 -4.07 9.81 -9.81
N ASP A 108 -4.56 8.56 -9.73
CA ASP A 108 -5.95 8.26 -10.04
C ASP A 108 -6.94 8.81 -9.01
N GLY A 109 -6.50 9.02 -7.77
CA GLY A 109 -7.35 9.48 -6.68
C GLY A 109 -6.96 10.84 -6.11
N VAL A 110 -6.13 11.60 -6.79
CA VAL A 110 -5.54 12.85 -6.27
C VAL A 110 -6.57 13.89 -5.85
N GLU A 111 -7.74 13.90 -6.45
CA GLU A 111 -8.79 14.87 -6.14
C GLU A 111 -9.34 14.74 -4.72
N GLN A 112 -9.08 13.64 -4.05
CA GLN A 112 -9.62 13.40 -2.72
C GLN A 112 -8.88 14.15 -1.61
N GLY A 113 -7.63 14.52 -1.85
CA GLY A 113 -6.93 15.51 -1.04
C GLY A 113 -6.64 15.17 0.41
N VAL A 114 -6.65 13.90 0.78
CA VAL A 114 -6.38 13.49 2.16
C VAL A 114 -5.19 12.52 2.21
N MET A 115 -4.24 12.83 3.09
CA MET A 115 -3.07 11.98 3.32
C MET A 115 -3.36 10.98 4.45
N PRO A 116 -3.29 9.67 4.19
CA PRO A 116 -3.57 8.67 5.22
C PRO A 116 -2.44 8.48 6.25
N GLY A 117 -1.25 9.00 5.99
CA GLY A 117 -0.13 8.85 6.92
C GLY A 117 0.66 7.57 6.67
N THR A 118 0.87 6.79 7.72
CA THR A 118 1.55 5.50 7.61
C THR A 118 0.53 4.40 7.32
N LEU A 119 0.83 3.58 6.33
CA LEU A 119 0.04 2.39 6.02
C LEU A 119 0.89 1.16 6.27
N ALA A 120 0.28 0.13 6.84
CA ALA A 120 0.95 -1.14 7.09
C ALA A 120 0.02 -2.30 6.76
N TRP A 121 0.60 -3.38 6.25
CA TRP A 121 -0.13 -4.59 5.89
C TRP A 121 0.57 -5.82 6.45
N GLN A 122 -0.24 -6.79 6.82
CA GLN A 122 0.24 -8.16 7.02
C GLN A 122 -0.10 -8.95 5.77
N LEU A 123 0.87 -9.69 5.26
CA LEU A 123 0.74 -10.48 4.04
C LEU A 123 0.75 -11.96 4.37
N SER A 124 -0.08 -12.71 3.64
CA SER A 124 -0.07 -14.17 3.68
C SER A 124 0.16 -14.70 2.28
N ALA A 125 1.19 -15.52 2.11
CA ALA A 125 1.55 -16.11 0.82
C ALA A 125 1.90 -17.59 1.05
N GLY A 126 0.93 -18.47 0.83
CA GLY A 126 1.07 -19.88 1.20
C GLY A 126 1.26 -20.03 2.70
N HIS A 127 2.37 -20.60 3.12
CA HIS A 127 2.72 -20.74 4.53
C HIS A 127 3.58 -19.58 5.05
N THR A 128 3.92 -18.64 4.20
CA THR A 128 4.78 -17.52 4.56
C THR A 128 3.93 -16.36 5.04
N GLN A 129 4.33 -15.77 6.16
CA GLN A 129 3.78 -14.53 6.67
C GLN A 129 4.83 -13.43 6.50
N ALA A 130 4.39 -12.27 6.03
CA ALA A 130 5.29 -11.13 5.80
C ALA A 130 4.60 -9.84 6.20
N ARG A 131 5.36 -8.74 6.25
CA ARG A 131 4.85 -7.42 6.59
C ARG A 131 5.41 -6.40 5.61
N LEU A 132 4.59 -5.40 5.34
CA LEU A 132 4.95 -4.26 4.50
C LEU A 132 4.37 -3.01 5.11
N ALA A 133 5.17 -1.96 5.17
CA ALA A 133 4.69 -0.64 5.58
C ALA A 133 5.17 0.41 4.60
N VAL A 134 4.45 1.53 4.54
CA VAL A 134 4.87 2.72 3.81
C VAL A 134 4.57 3.95 4.65
N HIS A 135 5.56 4.82 4.76
CA HIS A 135 5.41 6.12 5.39
C HIS A 135 5.23 7.16 4.29
N LEU A 136 4.06 7.77 4.22
CA LEU A 136 3.72 8.72 3.17
C LEU A 136 4.15 10.13 3.56
N PRO A 137 4.46 11.01 2.58
CA PRO A 137 4.70 12.42 2.88
C PRO A 137 3.49 13.05 3.57
N GLN A 138 3.73 14.04 4.41
CA GLN A 138 2.66 14.76 5.11
C GLN A 138 1.90 15.71 4.18
N HIS A 139 2.55 16.19 3.13
CA HIS A 139 1.99 17.19 2.22
C HIS A 139 1.58 16.58 0.89
N ILE A 140 0.35 16.88 0.48
CA ILE A 140 -0.22 16.40 -0.79
C ILE A 140 0.64 16.83 -1.96
N THR A 141 1.17 18.06 -1.92
CA THR A 141 2.02 18.62 -2.98
C THR A 141 3.27 17.75 -3.20
N ASP A 142 3.93 17.37 -2.11
CA ASP A 142 5.12 16.52 -2.18
C ASP A 142 4.78 15.15 -2.77
N MET A 143 3.69 14.56 -2.31
CA MET A 143 3.24 13.26 -2.80
C MET A 143 2.92 13.30 -4.29
N THR A 144 2.21 14.31 -4.74
CA THR A 144 1.84 14.47 -6.15
C THR A 144 3.06 14.69 -7.03
N HIS A 145 3.98 15.52 -6.56
CA HIS A 145 5.24 15.76 -7.28
C HIS A 145 6.05 14.48 -7.44
N TRP A 146 6.20 13.73 -6.35
CA TRP A 146 6.90 12.46 -6.38
C TRP A 146 6.22 11.47 -7.34
N ALA A 147 4.89 11.33 -7.26
CA ALA A 147 4.15 10.37 -8.08
C ALA A 147 4.29 10.69 -9.58
N ARG A 148 4.24 11.95 -9.96
CA ARG A 148 4.47 12.37 -11.35
C ARG A 148 5.87 12.05 -11.82
N GLY A 149 6.85 12.21 -10.94
CA GLY A 149 8.24 11.85 -11.25
C GLY A 149 8.42 10.35 -11.49
N VAL A 150 7.78 9.52 -10.69
CA VAL A 150 7.81 8.05 -10.86
C VAL A 150 7.22 7.66 -12.21
N ILE A 151 6.05 8.18 -12.55
CA ILE A 151 5.36 7.83 -13.80
C ILE A 151 6.14 8.27 -15.03
N ARG A 152 6.85 9.41 -14.98
CA ARG A 152 7.67 9.88 -16.11
C ARG A 152 8.84 8.95 -16.44
N HIS A 153 9.32 8.21 -15.45
CA HIS A 153 10.48 7.33 -15.64
C HIS A 153 10.11 5.88 -15.93
N VAL A 154 8.81 5.61 -16.07
CA VAL A 154 8.29 4.28 -16.42
C VAL A 154 8.15 4.04 -17.98
#